data_de7be86801e9c50b2e2d7926a45579fe
#
_entry.id   de7be86801e9c50b2e2d7926a45579fe
#
_cell.length_a   1.000
_cell.length_b   1.000
_cell.length_c   1.000
_cell.angle_alpha   90.00
_cell.angle_beta   90.00
_cell.angle_gamma   90.00
#
_symmetry.space_group_name_H-M   'P 1'
#
loop_
_entity.id
_entity.type
_entity.pdbx_description
1 polymer ?
#
loop_
_entity_poly.entity_id
_entity_poly.type
_entity_poly.pdbx_seq_one_letter_code
_entity_poly.pdbx_strand_id
1 'polypeptide(L)'
;ILSGPDDSRVSGIVRQLQMVDGKMSGYVPGTINRRVVLLADIAWIQTDGNVAVIHLATGEKLESSSRLTELEDTLKDTAFVRTSRQELVNLDHVTGIKPAGSGRMLLSLGEKTLVASRKYASEIKRRIGIV
;
A
#
# COMPACT_ATOMS: atom_id res chain seq x y z
N ILE A 1 -3.95 29.91 0.95
CA ILE A 1 -4.40 29.81 1.00
C ILE A 1 -5.20 29.16 1.43
N LEU A 2 -5.38 28.82 1.67
CA LEU A 2 -5.97 28.15 1.96
C LEU A 2 -6.91 28.36 2.50
N SER A 3 -7.32 28.63 2.62
CA SER A 3 -8.08 28.86 3.01
C SER A 3 -9.10 28.47 3.11
N GLY A 4 -9.37 28.12 2.73
CA GLY A 4 -10.50 27.54 2.72
C GLY A 4 -11.05 27.04 3.88
N PRO A 5 -11.87 27.43 4.37
CA PRO A 5 -12.52 26.90 5.51
C PRO A 5 -13.53 25.84 5.17
N ASP A 6 -13.57 25.41 4.00
CA ASP A 6 -14.43 24.34 3.59
C ASP A 6 -14.00 23.05 4.26
N ASP A 7 -14.83 22.43 5.05
CA ASP A 7 -14.52 21.21 5.79
C ASP A 7 -14.20 20.03 4.88
N SER A 8 -14.87 19.91 3.79
CA SER A 8 -14.58 18.85 2.83
C SER A 8 -13.22 19.01 2.25
N ARG A 9 -12.82 20.23 2.02
CA ARG A 9 -11.52 20.54 1.54
C ARG A 9 -10.46 20.18 2.55
N VAL A 10 -10.71 20.50 3.81
CA VAL A 10 -9.79 20.18 4.89
C VAL A 10 -9.61 18.69 5.01
N SER A 11 -10.70 17.93 4.92
CA SER A 11 -10.61 16.48 4.96
C SER A 11 -9.80 15.94 3.79
N GLY A 12 -10.01 16.49 2.60
CA GLY A 12 -9.26 16.08 1.43
C GLY A 12 -7.79 16.41 1.57
N ILE A 13 -7.48 17.57 2.12
CA ILE A 13 -6.10 17.97 2.35
C ILE A 13 -5.42 17.05 3.35
N VAL A 14 -6.11 16.71 4.43
CA VAL A 14 -5.54 15.81 5.43
C VAL A 14 -5.24 14.45 4.82
N ARG A 15 -6.15 13.93 3.98
CA ARG A 15 -5.92 12.68 3.30
C ARG A 15 -4.70 12.76 2.37
N GLN A 16 -4.57 13.85 1.65
CA GLN A 16 -3.44 14.05 0.76
C GLN A 16 -2.12 14.17 1.51
N LEU A 17 -2.16 14.72 2.72
CA LEU A 17 -0.94 14.86 3.51
C LEU A 17 -0.33 13.52 3.89
N GLN A 18 -1.09 12.44 3.83
CA GLN A 18 -0.54 11.11 4.08
C GLN A 18 0.43 10.69 2.99
N MET A 19 0.40 11.37 1.83
CA MET A 19 1.18 10.97 0.67
C MET A 19 1.85 12.13 -0.04
N VAL A 20 2.05 13.23 0.65
CA VAL A 20 2.69 14.41 0.05
C VAL A 20 4.13 14.09 -0.32
N ASP A 21 4.53 14.44 -1.54
CA ASP A 21 5.90 14.26 -2.04
C ASP A 21 6.37 12.80 -1.98
N GLY A 22 5.45 11.87 -2.20
CA GLY A 22 5.81 10.45 -2.20
C GLY A 22 6.11 9.93 -0.81
N LYS A 23 5.53 10.51 0.21
CA LYS A 23 5.71 10.09 1.59
C LYS A 23 4.39 9.70 2.22
N MET A 24 4.46 8.91 3.26
CA MET A 24 3.31 8.44 3.99
C MET A 24 3.66 8.36 5.46
N SER A 25 2.67 8.54 6.33
CA SER A 25 2.92 8.41 7.76
C SER A 25 2.17 7.21 8.33
N GLY A 26 2.74 6.64 9.37
CA GLY A 26 2.10 5.59 10.14
C GLY A 26 2.52 5.71 11.59
N TYR A 27 1.82 4.99 12.45
CA TYR A 27 2.14 4.96 13.87
C TYR A 27 3.12 3.85 14.18
N VAL A 28 4.06 4.14 15.05
CA VAL A 28 4.91 3.09 15.62
C VAL A 28 4.01 2.20 16.47
N PRO A 29 4.00 0.88 16.27
CA PRO A 29 3.06 0.00 16.96
C PRO A 29 3.08 0.18 18.48
N GLY A 30 1.89 0.27 19.05
CA GLY A 30 1.74 0.43 20.48
C GLY A 30 1.98 1.84 21.01
N THR A 31 2.17 2.81 20.13
CA THR A 31 2.43 4.20 20.54
C THR A 31 1.54 5.16 19.77
N ILE A 32 1.59 6.42 20.16
CA ILE A 32 0.95 7.50 19.41
C ILE A 32 1.97 8.25 18.56
N ASN A 33 3.20 7.76 18.51
CA ASN A 33 4.25 8.38 17.72
C ASN A 33 4.10 8.06 16.25
N ARG A 34 4.16 9.06 15.40
CA ARG A 34 4.10 8.89 13.97
C ARG A 34 5.49 8.93 13.36
N ARG A 35 5.66 8.14 12.32
CA ARG A 35 6.85 8.22 11.46
C ARG A 35 6.39 8.52 10.05
N VAL A 36 7.17 9.36 9.38
CA VAL A 36 6.97 9.65 7.96
C VAL A 36 8.00 8.84 7.19
N VAL A 37 7.53 8.09 6.21
CA VAL A 37 8.42 7.24 5.40
C VAL A 37 8.15 7.50 3.94
N LEU A 38 9.15 7.23 3.10
CA LEU A 38 8.98 7.32 1.66
C LEU A 38 8.15 6.13 1.19
N LEU A 39 7.29 6.37 0.19
CA LEU A 39 6.56 5.27 -0.44
C LEU A 39 7.52 4.22 -0.98
N ALA A 40 8.66 4.66 -1.51
CA ALA A 40 9.68 3.76 -2.03
C ALA A 40 10.20 2.79 -0.98
N ASP A 41 10.10 3.13 0.29
CA ASP A 41 10.57 2.27 1.37
C ASP A 41 9.52 1.31 1.89
N ILE A 42 8.29 1.41 1.40
CA ILE A 42 7.20 0.52 1.80
C ILE A 42 7.12 -0.63 0.82
N ALA A 43 7.24 -1.85 1.33
CA ALA A 43 7.18 -3.04 0.49
C ALA A 43 5.75 -3.49 0.23
N TRP A 44 4.94 -3.53 1.27
CA TRP A 44 3.55 -3.96 1.15
C TRP A 44 2.76 -3.53 2.37
N ILE A 45 1.44 -3.54 2.24
CA ILE A 45 0.51 -3.13 3.30
C ILE A 45 -0.55 -4.21 3.41
N GLN A 46 -0.85 -4.64 4.63
CA GLN A 46 -1.91 -5.61 4.85
C GLN A 46 -2.86 -5.10 5.93
N THR A 47 -4.07 -5.60 5.91
CA THR A 47 -5.00 -5.33 6.99
C THR A 47 -5.08 -6.55 7.89
N ASP A 48 -5.12 -6.30 9.19
CA ASP A 48 -5.28 -7.32 10.19
C ASP A 48 -6.39 -6.83 11.10
N GLY A 49 -7.60 -7.30 10.83
CA GLY A 49 -8.77 -6.78 11.52
C GLY A 49 -9.06 -5.34 11.09
N ASN A 50 -9.01 -4.41 12.02
CA ASN A 50 -9.34 -3.02 11.76
C ASN A 50 -8.13 -2.13 11.52
N VAL A 51 -6.94 -2.70 11.56
CA VAL A 51 -5.69 -1.94 11.46
C VAL A 51 -4.95 -2.36 10.20
N ALA A 52 -4.48 -1.37 9.46
CA ALA A 52 -3.59 -1.64 8.36
C ALA A 52 -2.15 -1.61 8.88
N VAL A 53 -1.38 -2.60 8.48
CA VAL A 53 0.03 -2.72 8.86
C VAL A 53 0.87 -2.42 7.63
N ILE A 54 1.74 -1.42 7.76
CA ILE A 54 2.64 -0.99 6.71
C ILE A 54 3.98 -1.68 6.93
N HIS A 55 4.36 -2.54 5.98
CA HIS A 55 5.61 -3.28 6.07
C HIS A 55 6.69 -2.57 5.27
N LEU A 56 7.73 -2.12 5.96
CA LEU A 56 8.84 -1.44 5.31
C LEU A 56 9.86 -2.47 4.80
N ALA A 57 10.61 -2.06 3.79
CA ALA A 57 11.64 -2.91 3.22
C ALA A 57 12.70 -3.33 4.25
N THR A 58 12.89 -2.55 5.29
CA THR A 58 13.82 -2.86 6.37
C THR A 58 13.33 -3.96 7.30
N GLY A 59 12.06 -4.32 7.20
CA GLY A 59 11.45 -5.26 8.13
C GLY A 59 10.67 -4.58 9.24
N GLU A 60 10.79 -3.27 9.38
CA GLU A 60 10.02 -2.53 10.37
C GLU A 60 8.56 -2.45 9.95
N LYS A 61 7.69 -2.25 10.92
CA LYS A 61 6.25 -2.15 10.69
C LYS A 61 5.72 -0.87 11.27
N LEU A 62 4.75 -0.28 10.58
CA LEU A 62 3.99 0.84 11.09
C LEU A 62 2.51 0.48 10.99
N GLU A 63 1.68 1.18 11.74
CA GLU A 63 0.24 0.97 11.71
C GLU A 63 -0.47 2.20 11.19
N SER A 64 -1.56 1.97 10.49
CA SER A 64 -2.40 3.06 9.99
C SER A 64 -3.82 2.81 10.44
N SER A 65 -4.51 3.87 10.86
CA SER A 65 -5.93 3.78 11.20
C SER A 65 -6.80 3.82 9.95
N SER A 66 -6.24 4.10 8.79
CA SER A 66 -6.98 4.11 7.55
C SER A 66 -7.34 2.69 7.13
N ARG A 67 -8.49 2.55 6.49
CA ARG A 67 -8.89 1.27 5.92
C ARG A 67 -8.09 1.00 4.67
N LEU A 68 -7.93 -0.27 4.33
CA LEU A 68 -7.17 -0.65 3.15
C LEU A 68 -7.76 -0.04 1.87
N THR A 69 -9.09 0.06 1.79
CA THR A 69 -9.73 0.68 0.64
C THR A 69 -9.40 2.16 0.52
N GLU A 70 -9.26 2.84 1.66
CA GLU A 70 -8.85 4.25 1.66
C GLU A 70 -7.41 4.40 1.24
N LEU A 71 -6.55 3.50 1.69
CA LEU A 71 -5.15 3.50 1.30
C LEU A 71 -5.00 3.19 -0.18
N GLU A 72 -5.78 2.24 -0.68
CA GLU A 72 -5.77 1.92 -2.10
C GLU A 72 -6.15 3.13 -2.94
N ASP A 73 -7.18 3.86 -2.52
CA ASP A 73 -7.61 5.06 -3.23
C ASP A 73 -6.53 6.15 -3.20
N THR A 74 -5.92 6.35 -2.04
CA THR A 74 -4.84 7.32 -1.89
C THR A 74 -3.64 6.98 -2.76
N LEU A 75 -3.35 5.70 -2.94
CA LEU A 75 -2.17 5.22 -3.64
C LEU A 75 -2.44 4.79 -5.08
N LYS A 76 -3.62 5.11 -5.62
CA LYS A 76 -4.06 4.54 -6.91
C LYS A 76 -3.19 4.91 -8.11
N ASP A 77 -2.51 6.04 -8.06
CA ASP A 77 -1.65 6.46 -9.17
C ASP A 77 -0.18 6.20 -8.88
N THR A 78 0.10 5.29 -7.95
CA THR A 78 1.47 4.93 -7.59
C THR A 78 1.73 3.48 -7.99
N ALA A 79 2.86 2.95 -7.57
CA ALA A 79 3.22 1.57 -7.86
C ALA A 79 2.48 0.56 -6.98
N PHE A 80 1.62 1.01 -6.08
CA PHE A 80 0.86 0.09 -5.23
C PHE A 80 -0.34 -0.47 -5.95
N VAL A 81 -0.59 -1.76 -5.76
CA VAL A 81 -1.72 -2.44 -6.37
C VAL A 81 -2.25 -3.53 -5.42
N ARG A 82 -3.53 -3.81 -5.49
CA ARG A 82 -4.15 -4.87 -4.70
C ARG A 82 -3.65 -6.23 -5.13
N THR A 83 -3.36 -7.08 -4.16
CA THR A 83 -3.07 -8.50 -4.41
C THR A 83 -4.20 -9.38 -3.88
N SER A 84 -4.91 -8.89 -2.86
CA SER A 84 -6.03 -9.62 -2.29
C SER A 84 -6.95 -8.63 -1.58
N ARG A 85 -7.99 -9.13 -0.96
CA ARG A 85 -8.89 -8.26 -0.18
C ARG A 85 -8.17 -7.58 0.97
N GLN A 86 -7.06 -8.14 1.41
CA GLN A 86 -6.38 -7.70 2.62
C GLN A 86 -5.00 -7.14 2.37
N GLU A 87 -4.61 -6.97 1.12
CA GLU A 87 -3.22 -6.65 0.84
C GLU A 87 -3.04 -5.73 -0.35
N LEU A 88 -2.10 -4.79 -0.21
CA LEU A 88 -1.55 -3.97 -1.29
C LEU A 88 -0.07 -4.26 -1.37
N VAL A 89 0.46 -4.34 -2.57
CA VAL A 89 1.89 -4.54 -2.77
C VAL A 89 2.48 -3.36 -3.53
N ASN A 90 3.70 -2.99 -3.20
CA ASN A 90 4.45 -2.02 -3.97
C ASN A 90 5.18 -2.75 -5.08
N LEU A 91 4.73 -2.56 -6.32
CA LEU A 91 5.31 -3.26 -7.47
C LEU A 91 6.79 -2.96 -7.66
N ASP A 92 7.26 -1.80 -7.18
CA ASP A 92 8.68 -1.46 -7.26
C ASP A 92 9.55 -2.37 -6.41
N HIS A 93 8.98 -3.08 -5.46
CA HIS A 93 9.71 -4.03 -4.62
C HIS A 93 9.56 -5.47 -5.07
N VAL A 94 8.77 -5.71 -6.10
CA VAL A 94 8.58 -7.07 -6.63
C VAL A 94 9.78 -7.44 -7.48
N THR A 95 10.46 -8.50 -7.12
CA THR A 95 11.65 -8.96 -7.83
C THR A 95 11.42 -10.19 -8.68
N GLY A 96 10.30 -10.86 -8.51
CA GLY A 96 9.98 -12.04 -9.30
C GLY A 96 8.50 -12.32 -9.29
N ILE A 97 8.04 -12.97 -10.34
CA ILE A 97 6.64 -13.32 -10.52
C ILE A 97 6.56 -14.72 -11.07
N LYS A 98 5.68 -15.54 -10.51
CA LYS A 98 5.44 -16.90 -10.97
C LYS A 98 3.95 -17.20 -11.03
N PRO A 99 3.50 -18.00 -11.99
CA PRO A 99 2.14 -18.50 -11.94
C PRO A 99 1.98 -19.40 -10.71
N ALA A 100 0.82 -19.38 -10.09
CA ALA A 100 0.53 -20.18 -8.90
C ALA A 100 -0.62 -21.15 -9.11
N GLY A 101 -1.07 -21.32 -10.35
CA GLY A 101 -2.21 -22.17 -10.65
C GLY A 101 -3.53 -21.45 -10.42
N SER A 102 -4.55 -21.87 -11.13
CA SER A 102 -5.92 -21.32 -11.00
C SER A 102 -5.99 -19.81 -11.22
N GLY A 103 -5.10 -19.27 -12.02
CA GLY A 103 -5.06 -17.84 -12.32
C GLY A 103 -4.42 -16.98 -11.24
N ARG A 104 -3.92 -17.59 -10.17
CA ARG A 104 -3.21 -16.86 -9.11
C ARG A 104 -1.76 -16.62 -9.50
N MET A 105 -1.11 -15.77 -8.77
CA MET A 105 0.26 -15.35 -9.07
C MET A 105 1.05 -15.22 -7.77
N LEU A 106 2.30 -15.68 -7.78
CA LEU A 106 3.21 -15.46 -6.66
C LEU A 106 4.10 -14.27 -6.97
N LEU A 107 4.22 -13.38 -6.01
CA LEU A 107 5.05 -12.20 -6.11
C LEU A 107 6.16 -12.29 -5.07
N SER A 108 7.40 -12.21 -5.53
CA SER A 108 8.55 -12.26 -4.62
C SER A 108 8.99 -10.85 -4.26
N LEU A 109 9.16 -10.59 -2.97
CA LEU A 109 9.68 -9.33 -2.46
C LEU A 109 10.86 -9.66 -1.56
N GLY A 110 12.02 -9.92 -2.16
CA GLY A 110 13.17 -10.41 -1.41
C GLY A 110 12.85 -11.80 -0.85
N GLU A 111 12.85 -11.93 0.46
CA GLU A 111 12.57 -13.22 1.11
C GLU A 111 11.08 -13.46 1.34
N LYS A 112 10.27 -12.44 1.16
CA LYS A 112 8.82 -12.55 1.37
C LYS A 112 8.14 -12.90 0.04
N THR A 113 7.16 -13.78 0.10
CA THR A 113 6.34 -14.12 -1.07
C THR A 113 4.89 -13.79 -0.75
N LEU A 114 4.24 -13.08 -1.66
CA LEU A 114 2.83 -12.77 -1.56
C LEU A 114 2.08 -13.48 -2.66
N VAL A 115 0.82 -13.80 -2.42
CA VAL A 115 -0.04 -14.43 -3.40
C VAL A 115 -1.08 -13.44 -3.88
N ALA A 116 -1.08 -13.15 -5.16
CA ALA A 116 -2.14 -12.34 -5.76
C ALA A 116 -3.26 -13.28 -6.16
N SER A 117 -4.47 -12.97 -5.72
CA SER A 117 -5.62 -13.78 -6.08
C SER A 117 -5.95 -13.58 -7.56
N ARG A 118 -6.66 -14.53 -8.11
CA ARG A 118 -7.04 -14.54 -9.51
C ARG A 118 -7.69 -13.21 -9.93
N LYS A 119 -8.53 -12.67 -9.06
CA LYS A 119 -9.24 -11.44 -9.33
C LYS A 119 -8.30 -10.26 -9.60
N TYR A 120 -7.17 -10.20 -8.87
CA TYR A 120 -6.26 -9.07 -8.95
C TYR A 120 -5.05 -9.32 -9.86
N ALA A 121 -4.83 -10.57 -10.24
CA ALA A 121 -3.66 -10.93 -11.04
C ALA A 121 -3.65 -10.26 -12.41
N SER A 122 -4.81 -10.08 -13.04
CA SER A 122 -4.86 -9.45 -14.36
C SER A 122 -4.46 -7.98 -14.31
N GLU A 123 -4.85 -7.27 -13.26
CA GLU A 123 -4.44 -5.88 -13.10
C GLU A 123 -2.93 -5.78 -12.88
N ILE A 124 -2.37 -6.70 -12.11
CA ILE A 124 -0.93 -6.73 -11.88
C ILE A 124 -0.19 -6.98 -13.19
N LYS A 125 -0.64 -7.94 -13.98
CA LYS A 125 -0.04 -8.22 -15.28
C LYS A 125 -0.05 -6.99 -16.18
N ARG A 126 -1.17 -6.30 -16.21
CA ARG A 126 -1.31 -5.10 -17.01
C ARG A 126 -0.32 -4.02 -16.55
N ARG A 127 -0.20 -3.84 -15.24
CA ARG A 127 0.65 -2.79 -14.66
C ARG A 127 2.13 -3.03 -14.90
N ILE A 128 2.56 -4.28 -14.98
CA ILE A 128 3.97 -4.62 -15.19
C ILE A 128 4.28 -4.98 -16.63
N GLY A 129 3.31 -4.85 -17.51
CA GLY A 129 3.54 -5.05 -18.95
C GLY A 129 3.56 -6.49 -19.43
N ILE A 130 3.05 -7.42 -18.66
CA ILE A 130 2.87 -8.79 -19.09
C ILE A 130 1.50 -8.92 -19.74
N VAL A 131 1.45 -9.40 -20.95
CA VAL A 131 0.19 -9.47 -21.69
C VAL A 131 -0.29 -10.89 -21.75
#